data_157e1076c81714e778e0db9cf8bb7b4b
#
_entry.id   157e1076c81714e778e0db9cf8bb7b4b
#
_cell.length_a   1.000
_cell.length_b   1.000
_cell.length_c   1.000
_cell.angle_alpha   90.00
_cell.angle_beta   90.00
_cell.angle_gamma   90.00
#
_symmetry.space_group_name_H-M   'P 1'
#
loop_
_entity.id
_entity.type
_entity.pdbx_description
1 polymer ?
#
loop_
_entity_poly.entity_id
_entity_poly.type
_entity_poly.pdbx_seq_one_letter_code
_entity_poly.pdbx_strand_id
1 'polypeptide(L)'
;YFGKEPKRLTLGEAALLVALPQSPELRRPDRFHASAVRARDRVLDRMARHGLFSADEIERAKLEPVPHARKKMPMIAPHAADDAIAGTPNSREIRLTIDGSLQKTLEALARDRARALGPDMSVAIMVVDNASGEVLARVASSDYFDAGRAGQVDMTAAVRSPGSTLKPFIYGFGFEDGLIHPDTLIEDRPARFGGYAPENFDLTCQGTVT
;
A
#
# COMPACT_ATOMS: atom_id res chain seq x y z
N TYR A 1 16.14 11.88 2.95
CA TYR A 1 16.99 12.28 4.06
C TYR A 1 16.18 12.74 5.27
N PHE A 2 15.24 13.69 5.16
CA PHE A 2 14.58 14.34 6.30
C PHE A 2 13.29 13.65 6.75
N GLY A 3 12.57 12.98 5.88
CA GLY A 3 11.32 12.26 6.20
C GLY A 3 10.18 13.16 6.65
N LYS A 4 10.08 14.35 6.06
CA LYS A 4 9.05 15.34 6.30
C LYS A 4 8.68 16.07 5.00
N GLU A 5 7.54 16.74 5.00
CA GLU A 5 7.08 17.52 3.87
C GLU A 5 8.01 18.71 3.56
N PRO A 6 8.16 19.09 2.27
CA PRO A 6 9.03 20.20 1.87
C PRO A 6 8.76 21.52 2.60
N LYS A 7 7.50 21.84 2.87
CA LYS A 7 7.08 23.06 3.61
C LYS A 7 7.53 23.10 5.08
N ARG A 8 7.98 21.95 5.62
CA ARG A 8 8.45 21.81 7.01
C ARG A 8 9.97 21.76 7.13
N LEU A 9 10.68 21.99 6.02
CA LEU A 9 12.14 22.03 6.04
C LEU A 9 12.63 23.26 6.81
N THR A 10 13.70 23.07 7.55
CA THR A 10 14.44 24.17 8.19
C THR A 10 15.35 24.85 7.18
N LEU A 11 15.93 26.01 7.55
CA LEU A 11 16.82 26.75 6.68
C LEU A 11 18.08 25.94 6.30
N GLY A 12 18.69 25.24 7.28
CA GLY A 12 19.84 24.37 7.04
C GLY A 12 19.52 23.18 6.14
N GLU A 13 18.35 22.56 6.32
CA GLU A 13 17.89 21.46 5.47
C GLU A 13 17.62 21.92 4.04
N ALA A 14 16.96 23.04 3.86
CA ALA A 14 16.71 23.63 2.56
C ALA A 14 18.02 23.99 1.84
N ALA A 15 18.97 24.60 2.55
CA ALA A 15 20.30 24.94 2.01
C ALA A 15 21.09 23.68 1.57
N LEU A 16 20.97 22.58 2.33
CA LEU A 16 21.56 21.30 1.94
C LEU A 16 20.96 20.78 0.62
N LEU A 17 19.62 20.78 0.51
CA LEU A 17 18.94 20.34 -0.71
C LEU A 17 19.32 21.20 -1.93
N VAL A 18 19.48 22.50 -1.77
CA VAL A 18 19.96 23.40 -2.83
C VAL A 18 21.40 23.09 -3.24
N ALA A 19 22.23 22.65 -2.28
CA ALA A 19 23.63 22.29 -2.55
C ALA A 19 23.82 20.97 -3.31
N LEU A 20 22.90 20.00 -3.14
CA LEU A 20 23.05 18.63 -3.68
C LEU A 20 23.11 18.55 -5.21
N PRO A 21 22.25 19.22 -6.01
CA PRO A 21 22.18 19.04 -7.45
C PRO A 21 23.48 19.37 -8.21
N GLN A 22 24.29 20.28 -7.65
CA GLN A 22 25.53 20.69 -8.32
C GLN A 22 26.61 19.58 -8.37
N SER A 23 26.59 18.64 -7.41
CA SER A 23 27.49 17.49 -7.37
C SER A 23 26.86 16.37 -6.55
N PRO A 24 25.85 15.67 -7.11
CA PRO A 24 24.97 14.80 -6.33
C PRO A 24 25.71 13.68 -5.60
N GLU A 25 26.67 13.03 -6.27
CA GLU A 25 27.39 11.92 -5.65
C GLU A 25 28.43 12.36 -4.61
N LEU A 26 29.20 13.42 -4.90
CA LEU A 26 30.27 13.91 -4.00
C LEU A 26 29.76 14.70 -2.78
N ARG A 27 28.48 15.07 -2.79
CA ARG A 27 27.83 15.81 -1.69
C ARG A 27 26.78 14.97 -0.97
N ARG A 28 26.72 13.69 -1.24
CA ARG A 28 25.81 12.78 -0.53
C ARG A 28 26.13 12.75 0.97
N PRO A 29 25.19 13.17 1.85
CA PRO A 29 25.47 13.23 3.29
C PRO A 29 25.75 11.85 3.90
N ASP A 30 25.10 10.81 3.37
CA ASP A 30 25.26 9.42 3.80
C ASP A 30 26.60 8.77 3.42
N ARG A 31 27.36 9.39 2.51
CA ARG A 31 28.68 8.90 2.08
C ARG A 31 29.80 9.90 2.36
N PHE A 32 29.54 11.17 2.11
CA PHE A 32 30.52 12.23 2.17
C PHE A 32 30.04 13.38 3.08
N HIS A 33 29.72 13.06 4.33
CA HIS A 33 29.12 13.98 5.29
C HIS A 33 29.80 15.34 5.38
N ALA A 34 31.12 15.35 5.56
CA ALA A 34 31.88 16.60 5.65
C ALA A 34 31.78 17.46 4.36
N SER A 35 31.72 16.84 3.20
CA SER A 35 31.52 17.53 1.93
C SER A 35 30.11 18.14 1.83
N ALA A 36 29.10 17.43 2.33
CA ALA A 36 27.72 17.90 2.40
C ALA A 36 27.58 19.11 3.34
N VAL A 37 28.18 19.04 4.54
CA VAL A 37 28.23 20.17 5.50
C VAL A 37 28.85 21.40 4.83
N ARG A 38 30.05 21.27 4.28
CA ARG A 38 30.72 22.42 3.60
C ARG A 38 29.91 22.97 2.42
N ALA A 39 29.20 22.11 1.70
CA ALA A 39 28.35 22.54 0.59
C ALA A 39 27.12 23.31 1.07
N ARG A 40 26.45 22.85 2.14
CA ARG A 40 25.36 23.55 2.83
C ARG A 40 25.83 24.91 3.31
N ASP A 41 26.92 24.96 4.03
CA ASP A 41 27.44 26.21 4.63
C ASP A 41 27.77 27.27 3.58
N ARG A 42 28.33 26.87 2.43
CA ARG A 42 28.54 27.79 1.30
C ARG A 42 27.23 28.38 0.76
N VAL A 43 26.14 27.61 0.74
CA VAL A 43 24.82 28.13 0.35
C VAL A 43 24.34 29.14 1.38
N LEU A 44 24.42 28.81 2.68
CA LEU A 44 24.05 29.69 3.78
C LEU A 44 24.87 31.01 3.76
N ASP A 45 26.18 30.92 3.57
CA ASP A 45 27.04 32.11 3.44
C ASP A 45 26.68 33.00 2.25
N ARG A 46 26.26 32.38 1.14
CA ARG A 46 25.77 33.13 -0.01
C ARG A 46 24.46 33.84 0.29
N MET A 47 23.54 33.18 1.01
CA MET A 47 22.25 33.77 1.43
C MET A 47 22.49 34.97 2.37
N ALA A 48 23.46 34.87 3.29
CA ALA A 48 23.86 36.00 4.16
C ALA A 48 24.40 37.19 3.34
N ARG A 49 25.29 36.92 2.38
CA ARG A 49 25.88 38.00 1.53
C ARG A 49 24.84 38.73 0.67
N HIS A 50 23.73 38.05 0.33
CA HIS A 50 22.62 38.67 -0.41
C HIS A 50 21.55 39.26 0.51
N GLY A 51 21.76 39.28 1.82
CA GLY A 51 20.83 39.87 2.79
C GLY A 51 19.47 39.15 2.88
N LEU A 52 19.41 37.89 2.50
CA LEU A 52 18.17 37.13 2.52
C LEU A 52 17.75 36.70 3.92
N PHE A 53 18.74 36.54 4.81
CA PHE A 53 18.56 36.17 6.21
C PHE A 53 19.58 36.90 7.08
N SER A 54 19.26 37.08 8.35
CA SER A 54 20.16 37.68 9.31
C SER A 54 21.38 36.81 9.62
N ALA A 55 22.47 37.38 10.11
CA ALA A 55 23.65 36.62 10.50
C ALA A 55 23.33 35.56 11.56
N ASP A 56 22.49 35.90 12.54
CA ASP A 56 22.08 35.00 13.61
C ASP A 56 21.26 33.80 13.09
N GLU A 57 20.41 34.01 12.10
CA GLU A 57 19.66 32.92 11.47
C GLU A 57 20.58 31.98 10.72
N ILE A 58 21.55 32.52 9.99
CA ILE A 58 22.54 31.74 9.24
C ILE A 58 23.41 30.92 10.21
N GLU A 59 23.91 31.50 11.29
CA GLU A 59 24.74 30.76 12.25
C GLU A 59 23.93 29.64 12.94
N ARG A 60 22.67 29.90 13.30
CA ARG A 60 21.78 28.85 13.80
C ARG A 60 21.56 27.73 12.79
N ALA A 61 21.34 28.07 11.53
CA ALA A 61 21.16 27.08 10.46
C ALA A 61 22.42 26.23 10.20
N LYS A 62 23.63 26.80 10.40
CA LYS A 62 24.89 26.02 10.31
C LYS A 62 25.04 25.04 11.47
N LEU A 63 24.46 25.29 12.63
CA LEU A 63 24.46 24.35 13.76
C LEU A 63 23.49 23.19 13.62
N GLU A 64 22.55 23.28 12.67
CA GLU A 64 21.61 22.20 12.42
C GLU A 64 22.33 20.92 11.95
N PRO A 65 21.89 19.73 12.42
CA PRO A 65 22.52 18.47 12.03
C PRO A 65 22.28 18.16 10.55
N VAL A 66 23.32 17.73 9.86
CA VAL A 66 23.22 17.13 8.53
C VAL A 66 22.99 15.64 8.68
N PRO A 67 22.03 15.02 7.94
CA PRO A 67 21.77 13.60 8.03
C PRO A 67 22.99 12.73 7.69
N HIS A 68 23.23 11.66 8.44
CA HIS A 68 24.27 10.67 8.17
C HIS A 68 23.77 9.48 7.35
N ALA A 69 22.47 9.33 7.17
CA ALA A 69 21.86 8.20 6.47
C ALA A 69 20.66 8.65 5.62
N ARG A 70 20.38 7.90 4.59
CA ARG A 70 19.12 8.03 3.84
C ARG A 70 18.00 7.35 4.60
N LYS A 71 16.89 8.03 4.77
CA LYS A 71 15.66 7.36 5.20
C LYS A 71 15.14 6.48 4.07
N LYS A 72 14.72 5.27 4.41
CA LYS A 72 14.05 4.42 3.42
C LYS A 72 12.74 5.08 3.01
N MET A 73 12.46 5.09 1.71
CA MET A 73 11.14 5.47 1.22
C MET A 73 10.12 4.47 1.76
N PRO A 74 9.00 4.94 2.33
CA PRO A 74 7.95 4.03 2.71
C PRO A 74 7.41 3.34 1.44
N MET A 75 7.48 2.01 1.41
CA MET A 75 6.91 1.18 0.36
C MET A 75 5.57 0.65 0.90
N ILE A 76 4.55 1.48 0.85
CA ILE A 76 3.19 1.17 1.32
C ILE A 76 2.27 1.11 0.11
N ALA A 77 1.38 0.11 0.07
CA ALA A 77 0.39 -0.10 -0.98
C ALA A 77 0.99 -0.10 -2.42
N PRO A 78 2.03 -0.89 -2.72
CA PRO A 78 2.74 -0.81 -3.99
C PRO A 78 1.82 -1.08 -5.19
N HIS A 79 0.93 -2.06 -5.14
CA HIS A 79 -0.02 -2.33 -6.23
C HIS A 79 -0.99 -1.17 -6.48
N ALA A 80 -1.49 -0.54 -5.40
CA ALA A 80 -2.35 0.63 -5.54
C ALA A 80 -1.58 1.83 -6.12
N ALA A 81 -0.28 1.94 -5.82
CA ALA A 81 0.58 2.95 -6.42
C ALA A 81 0.81 2.71 -7.92
N ASP A 82 1.06 1.46 -8.31
CA ASP A 82 1.23 1.07 -9.72
C ASP A 82 -0.04 1.36 -10.54
N ASP A 83 -1.20 0.96 -10.03
CA ASP A 83 -2.49 1.24 -10.68
C ASP A 83 -2.78 2.73 -10.80
N ALA A 84 -2.50 3.50 -9.75
CA ALA A 84 -2.70 4.94 -9.75
C ALA A 84 -1.80 5.64 -10.78
N ILE A 85 -0.55 5.22 -10.88
CA ILE A 85 0.40 5.74 -11.89
C ILE A 85 -0.07 5.36 -13.30
N ALA A 86 -0.49 4.12 -13.49
CA ALA A 86 -1.01 3.65 -14.79
C ALA A 86 -2.28 4.41 -15.22
N GLY A 87 -3.17 4.68 -14.27
CA GLY A 87 -4.42 5.42 -14.53
C GLY A 87 -4.23 6.93 -14.72
N THR A 88 -3.14 7.51 -14.22
CA THR A 88 -2.89 8.96 -14.27
C THR A 88 -1.42 9.30 -14.59
N PRO A 89 -0.90 8.89 -15.76
CA PRO A 89 0.53 8.93 -16.07
C PRO A 89 1.16 10.33 -16.09
N ASN A 90 0.36 11.38 -16.27
CA ASN A 90 0.83 12.77 -16.31
C ASN A 90 0.64 13.54 -15.01
N SER A 91 0.14 12.88 -13.96
CA SER A 91 -0.12 13.54 -12.68
C SER A 91 1.17 13.67 -11.86
N ARG A 92 1.42 14.86 -11.32
CA ARG A 92 2.58 15.09 -10.42
C ARG A 92 2.30 14.67 -8.98
N GLU A 93 1.05 14.65 -8.61
CA GLU A 93 0.57 14.26 -7.28
C GLU A 93 -0.71 13.43 -7.47
N ILE A 94 -0.75 12.26 -6.84
CA ILE A 94 -1.88 11.36 -6.85
C ILE A 94 -2.29 11.13 -5.40
N ARG A 95 -3.55 11.41 -5.08
CA ARG A 95 -4.13 11.17 -3.76
C ARG A 95 -5.01 9.93 -3.83
N LEU A 96 -4.80 9.02 -2.90
CA LEU A 96 -5.60 7.82 -2.73
C LEU A 96 -6.41 7.94 -1.44
N THR A 97 -7.46 7.13 -1.35
CA THR A 97 -8.30 7.00 -0.14
C THR A 97 -7.66 6.11 0.93
N ILE A 98 -6.51 5.52 0.63
CA ILE A 98 -5.79 4.59 1.52
C ILE A 98 -5.38 5.28 2.83
N ASP A 99 -5.82 4.74 3.97
CA ASP A 99 -5.28 5.06 5.29
C ASP A 99 -3.91 4.39 5.46
N GLY A 100 -2.85 5.20 5.48
CA GLY A 100 -1.48 4.69 5.54
C GLY A 100 -1.17 3.92 6.82
N SER A 101 -1.83 4.20 7.93
CA SER A 101 -1.65 3.48 9.20
C SER A 101 -2.30 2.10 9.14
N LEU A 102 -3.55 2.04 8.70
CA LEU A 102 -4.29 0.81 8.49
C LEU A 102 -3.59 -0.09 7.47
N GLN A 103 -3.22 0.46 6.32
CA GLN A 103 -2.49 -0.25 5.26
C GLN A 103 -1.23 -0.92 5.79
N LYS A 104 -0.39 -0.17 6.50
CA LYS A 104 0.86 -0.70 7.08
C LYS A 104 0.61 -1.85 8.05
N THR A 105 -0.41 -1.73 8.89
CA THR A 105 -0.80 -2.78 9.84
C THR A 105 -1.24 -4.04 9.12
N LEU A 106 -2.07 -3.90 8.08
CA LEU A 106 -2.58 -5.03 7.31
C LEU A 106 -1.52 -5.67 6.42
N GLU A 107 -0.56 -4.93 5.89
CA GLU A 107 0.60 -5.50 5.20
C GLU A 107 1.45 -6.38 6.12
N ALA A 108 1.68 -5.93 7.36
CA ALA A 108 2.38 -6.74 8.35
C ALA A 108 1.58 -8.01 8.67
N LEU A 109 0.28 -7.89 8.91
CA LEU A 109 -0.61 -9.03 9.18
C LEU A 109 -0.61 -10.03 8.01
N ALA A 110 -0.75 -9.56 6.76
CA ALA A 110 -0.77 -10.42 5.57
C ALA A 110 0.54 -11.20 5.42
N ARG A 111 1.67 -10.54 5.66
CA ARG A 111 3.00 -11.15 5.62
C ARG A 111 3.16 -12.24 6.69
N ASP A 112 2.73 -11.96 7.91
CA ASP A 112 2.83 -12.92 9.02
C ASP A 112 1.91 -14.13 8.80
N ARG A 113 0.69 -13.89 8.32
CA ARG A 113 -0.26 -14.97 8.00
C ARG A 113 0.20 -15.83 6.84
N ALA A 114 0.73 -15.22 5.77
CA ALA A 114 1.27 -15.99 4.64
C ALA A 114 2.43 -16.89 5.05
N ARG A 115 3.31 -16.41 5.95
CA ARG A 115 4.39 -17.24 6.51
C ARG A 115 3.86 -18.42 7.31
N ALA A 116 2.83 -18.20 8.13
CA ALA A 116 2.22 -19.25 8.94
C ALA A 116 1.49 -20.31 8.10
N LEU A 117 0.94 -19.92 6.93
CA LEU A 117 0.25 -20.82 6.01
C LEU A 117 1.19 -21.68 5.15
N GLY A 118 2.43 -21.25 4.96
CA GLY A 118 3.42 -21.99 4.19
C GLY A 118 4.11 -21.18 3.08
N PRO A 119 5.10 -21.78 2.40
CA PRO A 119 5.94 -21.04 1.45
C PRO A 119 5.21 -20.59 0.18
N ASP A 120 4.22 -21.35 -0.29
CA ASP A 120 3.54 -21.11 -1.56
C ASP A 120 2.21 -20.35 -1.40
N MET A 121 1.91 -19.91 -0.18
CA MET A 121 0.65 -19.23 0.12
C MET A 121 0.83 -17.73 0.13
N SER A 122 -0.13 -17.00 -0.45
CA SER A 122 -0.22 -15.55 -0.37
C SER A 122 -1.55 -15.15 0.28
N VAL A 123 -1.57 -13.96 0.87
CA VAL A 123 -2.75 -13.38 1.53
C VAL A 123 -3.01 -12.02 0.92
N ALA A 124 -4.26 -11.77 0.56
CA ALA A 124 -4.73 -10.46 0.12
C ALA A 124 -5.84 -9.96 1.04
N ILE A 125 -5.86 -8.67 1.32
CA ILE A 125 -6.83 -8.02 2.21
C ILE A 125 -7.29 -6.72 1.56
N MET A 126 -8.61 -6.52 1.49
CA MET A 126 -9.20 -5.26 1.08
C MET A 126 -10.15 -4.77 2.16
N VAL A 127 -10.04 -3.50 2.51
CA VAL A 127 -10.94 -2.84 3.46
C VAL A 127 -11.61 -1.67 2.75
N VAL A 128 -12.93 -1.68 2.79
CA VAL A 128 -13.79 -0.69 2.12
C VAL A 128 -14.70 -0.06 3.17
N ASP A 129 -14.84 1.25 3.12
CA ASP A 129 -15.84 1.95 3.93
C ASP A 129 -17.25 1.70 3.37
N ASN A 130 -18.14 1.21 4.21
CA ASN A 130 -19.49 0.84 3.79
C ASN A 130 -20.37 2.02 3.35
N ALA A 131 -20.10 3.22 3.88
CA ALA A 131 -20.93 4.38 3.60
C ALA A 131 -20.49 5.09 2.32
N SER A 132 -19.19 5.24 2.11
CA SER A 132 -18.63 5.95 0.97
C SER A 132 -18.22 5.05 -0.21
N GLY A 133 -17.99 3.75 0.04
CA GLY A 133 -17.40 2.82 -0.93
C GLY A 133 -15.90 3.03 -1.14
N GLU A 134 -15.26 3.91 -0.38
CA GLU A 134 -13.83 4.18 -0.51
C GLU A 134 -12.97 3.01 -0.02
N VAL A 135 -11.93 2.69 -0.77
CA VAL A 135 -10.95 1.68 -0.37
C VAL A 135 -9.98 2.30 0.63
N LEU A 136 -10.08 1.88 1.89
CA LEU A 136 -9.24 2.37 2.98
C LEU A 136 -7.93 1.59 3.12
N ALA A 137 -7.89 0.33 2.69
CA ALA A 137 -6.66 -0.44 2.59
C ALA A 137 -6.76 -1.50 1.49
N ARG A 138 -5.65 -1.74 0.78
CA ARG A 138 -5.54 -2.75 -0.27
C ARG A 138 -4.17 -3.43 -0.19
N VAL A 139 -4.14 -4.59 0.43
CA VAL A 139 -2.98 -5.49 0.47
C VAL A 139 -3.22 -6.55 -0.59
N ALA A 140 -2.62 -6.39 -1.74
CA ALA A 140 -2.90 -7.24 -2.89
C ALA A 140 -2.08 -8.55 -2.91
N SER A 141 -1.00 -8.59 -2.15
CA SER A 141 -0.21 -9.80 -1.89
C SER A 141 0.48 -9.69 -0.53
N SER A 142 1.02 -10.80 -0.04
CA SER A 142 1.74 -10.83 1.24
C SER A 142 3.05 -10.05 1.24
N ASP A 143 3.73 -9.97 0.09
CA ASP A 143 4.93 -9.14 -0.12
C ASP A 143 5.12 -8.91 -1.62
N TYR A 144 5.10 -7.65 -2.05
CA TYR A 144 5.23 -7.26 -3.46
C TYR A 144 6.52 -7.76 -4.12
N PHE A 145 7.61 -7.85 -3.37
CA PHE A 145 8.91 -8.26 -3.87
C PHE A 145 9.20 -9.77 -3.73
N ASP A 146 8.27 -10.53 -3.16
CA ASP A 146 8.41 -11.98 -3.04
C ASP A 146 8.01 -12.67 -4.36
N ALA A 147 8.99 -12.92 -5.22
CA ALA A 147 8.76 -13.61 -6.49
C ALA A 147 8.29 -15.07 -6.29
N GLY A 148 8.70 -15.73 -5.20
CA GLY A 148 8.27 -17.10 -4.88
C GLY A 148 6.78 -17.21 -4.59
N ARG A 149 6.17 -16.13 -4.07
CA ARG A 149 4.72 -16.03 -3.82
C ARG A 149 3.96 -15.20 -4.85
N ALA A 150 4.56 -15.01 -6.03
CA ALA A 150 3.97 -14.18 -7.09
C ALA A 150 3.56 -12.78 -6.58
N GLY A 151 4.42 -12.14 -5.80
CA GLY A 151 4.13 -10.91 -5.05
C GLY A 151 3.61 -9.74 -5.88
N GLN A 152 3.96 -9.67 -7.17
CA GLN A 152 3.48 -8.63 -8.09
C GLN A 152 2.06 -8.88 -8.63
N VAL A 153 1.52 -10.08 -8.43
CA VAL A 153 0.14 -10.39 -8.83
C VAL A 153 -0.83 -9.74 -7.83
N ASP A 154 -1.73 -8.93 -8.34
CA ASP A 154 -2.80 -8.37 -7.53
C ASP A 154 -3.89 -9.41 -7.29
N MET A 155 -3.85 -10.00 -6.11
CA MET A 155 -4.81 -11.01 -5.69
C MET A 155 -6.19 -10.42 -5.32
N THR A 156 -6.31 -9.11 -5.16
CA THR A 156 -7.60 -8.45 -4.94
C THR A 156 -8.39 -8.26 -6.23
N ALA A 157 -7.71 -8.26 -7.39
CA ALA A 157 -8.30 -8.11 -8.72
C ALA A 157 -8.20 -9.39 -9.57
N ALA A 158 -7.43 -10.39 -9.15
CA ALA A 158 -7.24 -11.63 -9.90
C ALA A 158 -8.56 -12.39 -10.07
N VAL A 159 -8.85 -12.79 -11.31
CA VAL A 159 -10.03 -13.58 -11.62
C VAL A 159 -9.95 -14.95 -10.96
N ARG A 160 -10.97 -15.31 -10.19
CA ARG A 160 -11.05 -16.56 -9.43
C ARG A 160 -12.45 -17.15 -9.50
N SER A 161 -12.54 -18.47 -9.29
CA SER A 161 -13.83 -19.09 -9.01
C SER A 161 -14.37 -18.55 -7.69
N PRO A 162 -15.57 -17.98 -7.67
CA PRO A 162 -16.16 -17.39 -6.47
C PRO A 162 -16.56 -18.45 -5.43
N GLY A 163 -16.79 -19.68 -5.87
CA GLY A 163 -17.25 -20.75 -4.99
C GLY A 163 -18.50 -20.33 -4.19
N SER A 164 -18.54 -20.72 -2.88
CA SER A 164 -19.68 -20.43 -2.00
C SER A 164 -19.88 -18.95 -1.69
N THR A 165 -18.96 -18.05 -2.06
CA THR A 165 -19.14 -16.61 -1.87
C THR A 165 -20.26 -16.03 -2.76
N LEU A 166 -20.68 -16.75 -3.79
CA LEU A 166 -21.84 -16.40 -4.62
C LEU A 166 -23.19 -16.70 -3.94
N LYS A 167 -23.25 -17.56 -2.94
CA LYS A 167 -24.53 -17.98 -2.34
C LYS A 167 -25.41 -16.81 -1.88
N PRO A 168 -24.92 -15.77 -1.18
CA PRO A 168 -25.74 -14.63 -0.79
C PRO A 168 -26.44 -13.96 -1.98
N PHE A 169 -25.75 -13.84 -3.11
CA PHE A 169 -26.31 -13.24 -4.32
C PHE A 169 -27.35 -14.16 -4.97
N ILE A 170 -27.05 -15.46 -5.08
CA ILE A 170 -27.97 -16.44 -5.67
C ILE A 170 -29.28 -16.49 -4.86
N TYR A 171 -29.19 -16.58 -3.54
CA TYR A 171 -30.37 -16.58 -2.67
C TYR A 171 -31.08 -15.23 -2.68
N GLY A 172 -30.32 -14.11 -2.66
CA GLY A 172 -30.88 -12.77 -2.75
C GLY A 172 -31.75 -12.59 -4.01
N PHE A 173 -31.26 -12.98 -5.17
CA PHE A 173 -32.03 -12.96 -6.42
C PHE A 173 -33.22 -13.93 -6.37
N GLY A 174 -33.05 -15.12 -5.81
CA GLY A 174 -34.14 -16.06 -5.64
C GLY A 174 -35.28 -15.52 -4.78
N PHE A 175 -34.96 -14.74 -3.74
CA PHE A 175 -35.95 -14.06 -2.90
C PHE A 175 -36.60 -12.88 -3.63
N GLU A 176 -35.79 -12.06 -4.34
CA GLU A 176 -36.28 -10.92 -5.10
C GLU A 176 -37.25 -11.31 -6.21
N ASP A 177 -36.93 -12.39 -6.93
CA ASP A 177 -37.76 -12.96 -8.00
C ASP A 177 -38.95 -13.79 -7.47
N GLY A 178 -39.06 -13.99 -6.16
CA GLY A 178 -40.13 -14.79 -5.54
C GLY A 178 -40.04 -16.28 -5.86
N LEU A 179 -38.88 -16.78 -6.29
CA LEU A 179 -38.67 -18.20 -6.60
C LEU A 179 -38.47 -19.05 -5.35
N ILE A 180 -37.94 -18.47 -4.31
CA ILE A 180 -37.71 -19.12 -3.01
C ILE A 180 -38.07 -18.14 -1.88
N HIS A 181 -38.30 -18.70 -0.71
CA HIS A 181 -38.52 -17.98 0.55
C HIS A 181 -37.55 -18.54 1.60
N PRO A 182 -37.20 -17.81 2.68
CA PRO A 182 -36.32 -18.34 3.73
C PRO A 182 -36.75 -19.70 4.29
N ASP A 183 -38.05 -19.98 4.34
CA ASP A 183 -38.61 -21.25 4.80
C ASP A 183 -38.81 -22.29 3.64
N THR A 184 -38.36 -22.02 2.46
CA THR A 184 -38.50 -22.95 1.33
C THR A 184 -37.64 -24.20 1.59
N LEU A 185 -38.29 -25.34 1.59
CA LEU A 185 -37.61 -26.63 1.74
C LEU A 185 -36.80 -26.97 0.49
N ILE A 186 -35.52 -27.24 0.69
CA ILE A 186 -34.57 -27.64 -0.33
C ILE A 186 -34.13 -29.09 -0.06
N GLU A 187 -34.13 -29.92 -1.08
CA GLU A 187 -33.63 -31.29 -0.98
C GLU A 187 -32.11 -31.33 -1.20
N ASP A 188 -31.35 -31.54 -0.14
CA ASP A 188 -29.93 -31.83 -0.20
C ASP A 188 -29.72 -33.33 -0.41
N ARG A 189 -29.66 -33.71 -1.68
CA ARG A 189 -29.43 -35.08 -2.13
C ARG A 189 -28.41 -35.13 -3.28
N PRO A 190 -27.78 -36.29 -3.53
CA PRO A 190 -26.89 -36.43 -4.68
C PRO A 190 -27.59 -36.01 -5.96
N ALA A 191 -27.01 -34.99 -6.64
CA ALA A 191 -27.54 -34.47 -7.89
C ALA A 191 -26.47 -34.57 -8.99
N ARG A 192 -26.89 -34.73 -10.23
CA ARG A 192 -25.99 -34.78 -11.38
C ARG A 192 -26.52 -33.89 -12.51
N PHE A 193 -25.70 -33.01 -13.00
CA PHE A 193 -26.01 -32.09 -14.09
C PHE A 193 -25.06 -32.37 -15.26
N GLY A 194 -25.41 -33.29 -16.14
CA GLY A 194 -24.54 -33.78 -17.22
C GLY A 194 -23.27 -34.44 -16.67
N GLY A 195 -22.12 -33.86 -16.94
CA GLY A 195 -20.83 -34.32 -16.41
C GLY A 195 -20.45 -33.76 -15.02
N TYR A 196 -21.25 -32.85 -14.45
CA TYR A 196 -21.00 -32.23 -13.17
C TYR A 196 -21.84 -32.85 -12.06
N ALA A 197 -21.21 -33.38 -11.03
CA ALA A 197 -21.84 -33.90 -9.83
C ALA A 197 -21.30 -33.11 -8.60
N PRO A 198 -22.04 -32.13 -8.12
CA PRO A 198 -21.63 -31.39 -6.92
C PRO A 198 -21.70 -32.28 -5.70
N GLU A 199 -20.71 -32.10 -4.80
CA GLU A 199 -20.62 -32.81 -3.53
C GLU A 199 -20.53 -31.78 -2.39
N ASN A 200 -21.09 -32.12 -1.25
CA ASN A 200 -20.88 -31.34 -0.03
C ASN A 200 -19.46 -31.54 0.50
N PHE A 201 -18.94 -30.55 1.26
CA PHE A 201 -17.56 -30.61 1.78
C PHE A 201 -17.30 -31.82 2.66
N ASP A 202 -18.30 -32.28 3.41
CA ASP A 202 -18.26 -33.44 4.30
C ASP A 202 -18.68 -34.74 3.60
N LEU A 203 -18.92 -34.69 2.27
CA LEU A 203 -19.36 -35.80 1.45
C LEU A 203 -20.70 -36.44 1.89
N THR A 204 -21.46 -35.72 2.72
CA THR A 204 -22.77 -36.18 3.22
C THR A 204 -23.89 -35.28 2.69
N CYS A 205 -25.09 -35.87 2.55
CA CYS A 205 -26.30 -35.14 2.23
C CYS A 205 -27.21 -35.11 3.45
N GLN A 206 -27.78 -33.91 3.73
CA GLN A 206 -28.59 -33.68 4.94
C GLN A 206 -30.08 -34.00 4.72
N GLY A 207 -30.46 -34.32 3.50
CA GLY A 207 -31.87 -34.54 3.15
C GLY A 207 -32.61 -33.24 2.90
N THR A 208 -33.82 -33.11 3.46
CA THR A 208 -34.61 -31.88 3.31
C THR A 208 -34.22 -30.85 4.36
N VAL A 209 -33.80 -29.68 3.90
CA VAL A 209 -33.32 -28.55 4.72
C VAL A 209 -34.04 -27.26 4.33
N THR A 210 -34.04 -26.24 5.21
CA THR A 210 -34.51 -24.88 4.94
C THR A 210 -33.34 -23.93 4.73
#